data_614532f1ce9573820aa4093dd6770a34
#
_entry.id   614532f1ce9573820aa4093dd6770a34
#
_cell.length_a   1.000
_cell.length_b   1.000
_cell.length_c   1.000
_cell.angle_alpha   90.00
_cell.angle_beta   90.00
_cell.angle_gamma   90.00
#
_symmetry.space_group_name_H-M   'P 1'
#
loop_
_entity.id
_entity.type
_entity.pdbx_description
1 polymer ?
#
loop_
_entity_poly.entity_id
_entity_poly.type
_entity_poly.pdbx_seq_one_letter_code
_entity_poly.pdbx_strand_id
1 'polypeptide(L)'
;MEFVKNNVKLIDLAEPGRKIEYAGRVCYKSQDKISDDSYERFIKGIINSGHTSVLEHERKMFAIPVNVFSEKDYEAMFEFEPYFNLTVNMNENPSYFFVSGNIRAWYELLYGPKEIIYHAEADTLKNFLHKDYPYIFEIDENRTPEDVGILYGENAENVCDDLSKHKSYTFEIVGSRSFTHQIVRHRSLSFSQESQRYCNYSGNKFNHSIRFIKSESVDENVLKVIEGAYFKAIENGAKPEEARQILPNCAASTIVVTGTLDDWKKFLHLRVDPHAQKEIREIAETIMSYLRLTKADIGLK
;
A
#
# COMPACT_ATOMS: atom_id res chain seq x y z
N MET A 1 30.06 0.32 -2.49
CA MET A 1 29.12 -0.40 -3.36
C MET A 1 28.79 -1.74 -2.73
N GLU A 2 27.53 -2.11 -2.69
CA GLU A 2 27.02 -3.34 -2.09
C GLU A 2 26.13 -4.08 -3.08
N PHE A 3 26.32 -5.40 -3.25
CA PHE A 3 25.36 -6.25 -3.95
C PHE A 3 24.34 -6.83 -3.00
N VAL A 4 23.08 -6.66 -3.32
CA VAL A 4 21.96 -7.23 -2.58
C VAL A 4 21.16 -8.19 -3.46
N LYS A 5 20.48 -9.14 -2.83
CA LYS A 5 19.56 -10.05 -3.49
C LYS A 5 18.14 -9.47 -3.44
N ASN A 6 17.30 -9.87 -4.39
CA ASN A 6 15.88 -9.67 -4.27
C ASN A 6 15.36 -10.26 -2.96
N ASN A 7 14.48 -9.55 -2.29
CA ASN A 7 13.86 -10.01 -1.05
C ASN A 7 12.39 -9.64 -1.05
N VAL A 8 11.56 -10.52 -0.52
CA VAL A 8 10.12 -10.31 -0.32
C VAL A 8 9.81 -10.65 1.13
N LYS A 9 9.13 -9.73 1.81
CA LYS A 9 8.70 -9.90 3.20
C LYS A 9 7.21 -9.54 3.30
N LEU A 10 6.40 -10.45 3.82
CA LEU A 10 5.02 -10.14 4.20
C LEU A 10 5.05 -9.22 5.42
N ILE A 11 4.31 -8.12 5.34
CA ILE A 11 4.15 -7.15 6.43
C ILE A 11 2.79 -7.42 7.08
N ASP A 12 2.85 -8.07 8.22
CA ASP A 12 1.68 -8.40 9.04
C ASP A 12 1.76 -7.60 10.34
N LEU A 13 1.14 -6.41 10.32
CA LEU A 13 1.03 -5.50 11.44
C LEU A 13 -0.46 -5.31 11.75
N ALA A 14 -0.91 -5.89 12.84
CA ALA A 14 -2.34 -5.94 13.19
C ALA A 14 -2.86 -4.60 13.73
N GLU A 15 -2.01 -3.83 14.43
CA GLU A 15 -2.42 -2.58 15.05
C GLU A 15 -2.68 -1.49 13.99
N PRO A 16 -3.86 -0.82 14.02
CA PRO A 16 -4.23 0.23 13.09
C PRO A 16 -3.21 1.38 13.03
N GLY A 17 -2.87 1.82 11.83
CA GLY A 17 -1.91 2.90 11.58
C GLY A 17 -0.46 2.47 11.48
N ARG A 18 -0.07 1.33 12.04
CA ARG A 18 1.34 0.88 12.02
C ARG A 18 1.82 0.51 10.62
N LYS A 19 0.96 -0.07 9.81
CA LYS A 19 1.29 -0.43 8.43
C LYS A 19 1.45 0.82 7.55
N ILE A 20 0.62 1.84 7.81
CA ILE A 20 0.74 3.16 7.16
C ILE A 20 2.08 3.80 7.52
N GLU A 21 2.43 3.86 8.81
CA GLU A 21 3.72 4.42 9.23
C GLU A 21 4.88 3.65 8.61
N TYR A 22 4.85 2.32 8.69
CA TYR A 22 5.91 1.47 8.13
C TYR A 22 6.15 1.78 6.65
N ALA A 23 5.10 1.81 5.85
CA ALA A 23 5.17 2.09 4.42
C ALA A 23 5.75 3.50 4.14
N GLY A 24 5.28 4.50 4.87
CA GLY A 24 5.78 5.87 4.74
C GLY A 24 7.23 6.03 5.18
N ARG A 25 7.65 5.34 6.25
CA ARG A 25 9.05 5.37 6.72
C ARG A 25 10.01 4.74 5.72
N VAL A 26 9.58 3.73 4.96
CA VAL A 26 10.40 3.15 3.88
C VAL A 26 10.74 4.19 2.82
N CYS A 27 9.84 5.10 2.48
CA CYS A 27 10.09 6.16 1.51
C CYS A 27 11.32 7.03 1.85
N TYR A 28 11.58 7.24 3.14
CA TYR A 28 12.66 8.11 3.65
C TYR A 28 13.77 7.35 4.35
N LYS A 29 13.75 6.00 4.29
CA LYS A 29 14.69 5.16 5.03
C LYS A 29 14.79 5.58 6.50
N SER A 30 13.63 5.65 7.17
CA SER A 30 13.50 6.15 8.55
C SER A 30 12.74 5.18 9.46
N GLN A 31 12.81 3.88 9.18
CA GLN A 31 12.20 2.82 10.00
C GLN A 31 12.79 2.76 11.42
N ASP A 32 14.01 3.24 11.60
CA ASP A 32 14.69 3.44 12.89
C ASP A 32 13.94 4.37 13.86
N LYS A 33 12.99 5.16 13.35
CA LYS A 33 12.16 6.08 14.13
C LYS A 33 10.81 5.52 14.55
N ILE A 34 10.52 4.26 14.20
CA ILE A 34 9.28 3.58 14.60
C ILE A 34 9.38 3.25 16.10
N SER A 35 8.38 3.68 16.87
CA SER A 35 8.17 3.35 18.28
C SER A 35 6.70 2.96 18.52
N ASP A 36 6.36 2.59 19.74
CA ASP A 36 5.02 2.05 20.05
C ASP A 36 3.87 3.00 19.73
N ASP A 37 4.09 4.30 19.79
CA ASP A 37 3.09 5.37 19.60
C ASP A 37 3.44 6.35 18.47
N SER A 38 4.49 6.09 17.71
CA SER A 38 4.98 7.04 16.70
C SER A 38 4.04 7.22 15.51
N TYR A 39 3.21 6.21 15.20
CA TYR A 39 2.33 6.19 14.03
C TYR A 39 1.29 7.30 14.04
N GLU A 40 0.71 7.64 15.19
CA GLU A 40 -0.28 8.72 15.28
C GLU A 40 0.29 10.06 14.84
N ARG A 41 1.43 10.45 15.41
CA ARG A 41 2.10 11.70 15.06
C ARG A 41 2.58 11.70 13.61
N PHE A 42 3.06 10.54 13.13
CA PHE A 42 3.49 10.38 11.75
C PHE A 42 2.32 10.59 10.79
N ILE A 43 1.17 9.95 11.03
CA ILE A 43 0.00 10.04 10.16
C ILE A 43 -0.60 11.45 10.16
N LYS A 44 -0.71 12.11 11.32
CA LYS A 44 -1.10 13.54 11.39
C LYS A 44 -0.19 14.42 10.51
N GLY A 45 1.12 14.18 10.56
CA GLY A 45 2.09 14.89 9.72
C GLY A 45 1.88 14.64 8.22
N ILE A 46 1.59 13.41 7.82
CA ILE A 46 1.28 13.02 6.45
C ILE A 46 0.03 13.74 5.91
N ILE A 47 -1.05 13.75 6.69
CA ILE A 47 -2.31 14.42 6.34
C ILE A 47 -2.08 15.92 6.19
N ASN A 48 -1.42 16.56 7.16
CA ASN A 48 -1.14 17.99 7.13
C ASN A 48 -0.24 18.42 5.96
N SER A 49 0.63 17.53 5.49
CA SER A 49 1.49 17.79 4.32
C SER A 49 0.85 17.42 2.97
N GLY A 50 -0.36 16.88 2.97
CA GLY A 50 -1.06 16.43 1.76
C GLY A 50 -0.48 15.15 1.13
N HIS A 51 0.42 14.43 1.82
CA HIS A 51 1.03 13.19 1.32
C HIS A 51 0.18 11.96 1.64
N THR A 52 -1.12 12.02 1.34
CA THR A 52 -2.12 11.03 1.75
C THR A 52 -1.99 9.66 1.06
N SER A 53 -1.15 9.51 0.04
CA SER A 53 -0.98 8.22 -0.67
C SER A 53 -0.53 7.06 0.23
N VAL A 54 0.20 7.33 1.32
CA VAL A 54 0.61 6.28 2.26
C VAL A 54 -0.57 5.70 3.09
N LEU A 55 -1.69 6.43 3.19
CA LEU A 55 -2.91 5.92 3.84
C LEU A 55 -3.52 4.73 3.08
N GLU A 56 -3.13 4.51 1.83
CA GLU A 56 -3.60 3.40 1.01
C GLU A 56 -3.10 2.02 1.48
N HIS A 57 -2.11 1.96 2.39
CA HIS A 57 -1.54 0.70 2.87
C HIS A 57 -2.37 -0.02 3.94
N GLU A 58 -3.43 0.60 4.44
CA GLU A 58 -4.43 -0.08 5.28
C GLU A 58 -5.81 0.00 4.67
N ARG A 59 -6.62 -1.03 4.93
CA ARG A 59 -7.95 -1.20 4.37
C ARG A 59 -8.92 -1.60 5.48
N LYS A 60 -10.13 -1.06 5.42
CA LYS A 60 -11.23 -1.41 6.34
C LYS A 60 -12.46 -1.82 5.57
N MET A 61 -13.22 -2.73 6.16
CA MET A 61 -14.41 -3.33 5.59
C MET A 61 -15.61 -3.10 6.49
N PHE A 62 -16.74 -2.84 5.85
CA PHE A 62 -18.07 -2.78 6.45
C PHE A 62 -18.98 -3.83 5.80
N ALA A 63 -19.85 -4.42 6.60
CA ALA A 63 -21.03 -5.12 6.12
C ALA A 63 -22.26 -4.26 6.49
N ILE A 64 -22.92 -3.71 5.49
CA ILE A 64 -24.02 -2.73 5.63
C ILE A 64 -25.30 -3.42 5.22
N PRO A 65 -26.33 -3.53 6.11
CA PRO A 65 -27.61 -4.11 5.72
C PRO A 65 -28.20 -3.38 4.50
N VAL A 66 -28.73 -4.12 3.55
CA VAL A 66 -29.15 -3.62 2.22
C VAL A 66 -30.15 -2.46 2.28
N ASN A 67 -30.90 -2.36 3.37
CA ASN A 67 -31.92 -1.33 3.57
C ASN A 67 -31.44 -0.07 4.30
N VAL A 68 -30.17 0.01 4.66
CA VAL A 68 -29.61 1.14 5.45
C VAL A 68 -29.18 2.29 4.56
N PHE A 69 -28.42 1.99 3.51
CA PHE A 69 -27.94 3.01 2.57
C PHE A 69 -28.81 3.07 1.32
N SER A 70 -28.91 4.27 0.76
CA SER A 70 -29.59 4.46 -0.53
C SER A 70 -28.73 3.99 -1.70
N GLU A 71 -29.34 3.76 -2.85
CA GLU A 71 -28.63 3.44 -4.09
C GLU A 71 -27.55 4.51 -4.43
N LYS A 72 -27.88 5.79 -4.19
CA LYS A 72 -26.94 6.90 -4.41
C LYS A 72 -25.71 6.88 -3.53
N ASP A 73 -25.81 6.38 -2.29
CA ASP A 73 -24.66 6.27 -1.39
C ASP A 73 -23.68 5.20 -1.89
N TYR A 74 -24.21 4.09 -2.45
CA TYR A 74 -23.37 3.07 -3.08
C TYR A 74 -22.77 3.57 -4.41
N GLU A 75 -23.54 4.28 -5.25
CA GLU A 75 -23.00 4.92 -6.46
C GLU A 75 -21.85 5.86 -6.15
N ALA A 76 -21.98 6.63 -5.08
CA ALA A 76 -20.92 7.52 -4.61
C ALA A 76 -19.62 6.76 -4.27
N MET A 77 -19.71 5.59 -3.64
CA MET A 77 -18.55 4.75 -3.35
C MET A 77 -17.94 4.18 -4.63
N PHE A 78 -18.73 3.85 -5.66
CA PHE A 78 -18.23 3.43 -6.96
C PHE A 78 -17.46 4.53 -7.71
N GLU A 79 -17.77 5.81 -7.49
CA GLU A 79 -17.00 6.91 -8.10
C GLU A 79 -15.51 6.92 -7.65
N PHE A 80 -15.18 6.23 -6.55
CA PHE A 80 -13.82 6.11 -6.03
C PHE A 80 -13.15 4.79 -6.45
N GLU A 81 -13.63 4.08 -7.47
CA GLU A 81 -12.89 2.94 -8.01
C GLU A 81 -11.50 3.38 -8.55
N PRO A 82 -10.47 2.57 -8.33
CA PRO A 82 -10.44 1.20 -7.76
C PRO A 82 -10.27 1.14 -6.23
N TYR A 83 -10.44 2.22 -5.51
CA TYR A 83 -10.10 2.32 -4.08
C TYR A 83 -11.13 1.65 -3.17
N PHE A 84 -12.40 1.55 -3.63
CA PHE A 84 -13.44 0.76 -2.97
C PHE A 84 -13.75 -0.52 -3.74
N ASN A 85 -14.03 -1.60 -2.99
CA ASN A 85 -14.58 -2.83 -3.52
C ASN A 85 -15.93 -3.09 -2.87
N LEU A 86 -16.94 -3.38 -3.70
CA LEU A 86 -18.28 -3.73 -3.27
C LEU A 86 -18.62 -5.14 -3.72
N THR A 87 -19.23 -5.90 -2.82
CA THR A 87 -19.92 -7.17 -3.12
C THR A 87 -21.22 -7.22 -2.35
N VAL A 88 -22.12 -8.09 -2.76
CA VAL A 88 -23.43 -8.23 -2.10
C VAL A 88 -23.72 -9.70 -1.88
N ASN A 89 -24.25 -10.03 -0.71
CA ASN A 89 -24.84 -11.33 -0.44
C ASN A 89 -26.35 -11.14 -0.22
N MET A 90 -27.15 -11.61 -1.18
CA MET A 90 -28.62 -11.52 -1.16
C MET A 90 -29.27 -12.80 -0.63
N ASN A 91 -28.50 -13.85 -0.35
CA ASN A 91 -29.01 -15.16 0.04
C ASN A 91 -29.13 -15.34 1.55
N GLU A 92 -28.67 -14.38 2.33
CA GLU A 92 -28.69 -14.41 3.78
C GLU A 92 -29.75 -13.44 4.35
N ASN A 93 -30.14 -13.68 5.60
CA ASN A 93 -31.03 -12.78 6.34
C ASN A 93 -30.37 -12.39 7.66
N PRO A 94 -29.91 -11.12 7.83
CA PRO A 94 -30.06 -10.02 6.88
C PRO A 94 -29.10 -10.12 5.68
N SER A 95 -29.52 -9.56 4.53
CA SER A 95 -28.66 -9.37 3.36
C SER A 95 -27.74 -8.17 3.59
N TYR A 96 -26.46 -8.29 3.17
CA TYR A 96 -25.46 -7.25 3.34
C TYR A 96 -24.84 -6.79 2.03
N PHE A 97 -24.59 -5.49 1.93
CA PHE A 97 -23.54 -4.95 1.06
C PHE A 97 -22.22 -4.97 1.82
N PHE A 98 -21.22 -5.60 1.24
CA PHE A 98 -19.85 -5.60 1.75
C PHE A 98 -19.06 -4.52 1.02
N VAL A 99 -18.60 -3.54 1.78
CA VAL A 99 -17.86 -2.40 1.27
C VAL A 99 -16.50 -2.37 1.93
N SER A 100 -15.43 -2.42 1.15
CA SER A 100 -14.09 -2.21 1.68
C SER A 100 -13.34 -1.15 0.90
N GLY A 101 -12.66 -0.27 1.62
CA GLY A 101 -11.83 0.79 1.06
C GLY A 101 -10.51 0.91 1.80
N ASN A 102 -9.47 1.43 1.14
CA ASN A 102 -8.28 1.85 1.86
C ASN A 102 -8.57 3.12 2.69
N ILE A 103 -7.74 3.41 3.68
CA ILE A 103 -7.98 4.52 4.61
C ILE A 103 -7.98 5.89 3.90
N ARG A 104 -7.22 6.04 2.81
CA ARG A 104 -7.28 7.24 1.98
C ARG A 104 -8.65 7.41 1.32
N ALA A 105 -9.21 6.33 0.77
CA ALA A 105 -10.52 6.39 0.14
C ALA A 105 -11.62 6.78 1.15
N TRP A 106 -11.61 6.19 2.34
CA TRP A 106 -12.51 6.58 3.42
C TRP A 106 -12.32 8.03 3.84
N TYR A 107 -11.06 8.50 3.94
CA TYR A 107 -10.77 9.90 4.26
C TYR A 107 -11.29 10.86 3.19
N GLU A 108 -11.03 10.58 1.91
CA GLU A 108 -11.49 11.41 0.80
C GLU A 108 -13.02 11.38 0.65
N LEU A 109 -13.68 10.25 0.91
CA LEU A 109 -15.13 10.11 0.90
C LEU A 109 -15.81 10.94 1.98
N LEU A 110 -15.22 10.99 3.20
CA LEU A 110 -15.84 11.57 4.39
C LEU A 110 -15.43 13.05 4.64
N TYR A 111 -14.30 13.50 4.08
CA TYR A 111 -13.76 14.86 4.25
C TYR A 111 -13.41 15.54 2.91
N GLY A 112 -13.63 14.88 1.79
CA GLY A 112 -13.37 15.45 0.47
C GLY A 112 -14.31 16.60 0.13
N PRO A 113 -14.00 17.37 -0.93
CA PRO A 113 -14.77 18.55 -1.33
C PRO A 113 -16.17 18.23 -1.89
N LYS A 114 -16.46 16.98 -2.14
CA LYS A 114 -17.80 16.50 -2.55
C LYS A 114 -18.49 15.94 -1.30
N GLU A 115 -19.59 16.56 -0.88
CA GLU A 115 -20.52 15.95 0.08
C GLU A 115 -21.25 14.80 -0.62
N ILE A 116 -20.65 13.62 -0.60
CA ILE A 116 -21.11 12.47 -1.41
C ILE A 116 -22.04 11.57 -0.60
N ILE A 117 -21.87 11.50 0.73
CA ILE A 117 -22.70 10.70 1.64
C ILE A 117 -23.49 11.65 2.55
N TYR A 118 -24.79 11.36 2.74
CA TYR A 118 -25.66 12.13 3.63
C TYR A 118 -25.19 12.07 5.09
N HIS A 119 -25.40 13.15 5.83
CA HIS A 119 -24.80 13.43 7.14
C HIS A 119 -24.94 12.30 8.19
N ALA A 120 -26.04 11.58 8.26
CA ALA A 120 -26.26 10.56 9.30
C ALA A 120 -25.42 9.29 9.06
N GLU A 121 -25.37 8.82 7.81
CA GLU A 121 -24.62 7.65 7.39
C GLU A 121 -23.11 7.92 7.45
N ALA A 122 -22.69 9.13 7.07
CA ALA A 122 -21.28 9.55 7.18
C ALA A 122 -20.81 9.57 8.63
N ASP A 123 -21.62 10.09 9.56
CA ASP A 123 -21.31 10.12 10.98
C ASP A 123 -21.22 8.69 11.55
N THR A 124 -22.10 7.78 11.13
CA THR A 124 -22.03 6.37 11.53
C THR A 124 -20.73 5.71 11.08
N LEU A 125 -20.33 5.88 9.82
CA LEU A 125 -19.06 5.36 9.31
C LEU A 125 -17.85 5.98 10.02
N LYS A 126 -17.86 7.31 10.28
CA LYS A 126 -16.82 8.01 11.04
C LYS A 126 -16.66 7.44 12.44
N ASN A 127 -17.75 7.15 13.14
CA ASN A 127 -17.71 6.59 14.49
C ASN A 127 -17.03 5.21 14.53
N PHE A 128 -17.27 4.36 13.53
CA PHE A 128 -16.56 3.09 13.43
C PHE A 128 -15.08 3.27 13.14
N LEU A 129 -14.73 4.11 12.16
CA LEU A 129 -13.34 4.39 11.78
C LEU A 129 -12.57 5.11 12.88
N HIS A 130 -13.24 5.97 13.67
CA HIS A 130 -12.64 6.65 14.81
C HIS A 130 -12.10 5.68 15.87
N LYS A 131 -12.75 4.53 16.08
CA LYS A 131 -12.27 3.51 17.04
C LYS A 131 -10.84 3.05 16.76
N ASP A 132 -10.51 2.90 15.47
CA ASP A 132 -9.20 2.44 15.01
C ASP A 132 -8.25 3.61 14.68
N TYR A 133 -8.79 4.74 14.24
CA TYR A 133 -8.04 5.89 13.74
C TYR A 133 -8.55 7.22 14.33
N PRO A 134 -8.55 7.39 15.66
CA PRO A 134 -9.07 8.61 16.30
C PRO A 134 -8.30 9.88 15.91
N TYR A 135 -7.09 9.70 15.39
CA TYR A 135 -6.21 10.76 14.90
C TYR A 135 -6.44 11.14 13.42
N ILE A 136 -7.34 10.43 12.72
CA ILE A 136 -7.74 10.69 11.32
C ILE A 136 -9.20 11.12 11.25
N PHE A 137 -10.08 10.35 11.89
CA PHE A 137 -11.53 10.53 11.78
C PHE A 137 -12.05 11.16 13.07
N GLU A 138 -12.48 12.43 13.00
CA GLU A 138 -13.09 13.15 14.11
C GLU A 138 -14.58 12.79 14.20
N ILE A 139 -15.09 12.71 15.42
CA ILE A 139 -16.50 12.47 15.73
C ILE A 139 -17.11 13.68 16.43
N ASP A 140 -18.40 13.89 16.22
CA ASP A 140 -19.18 14.83 17.03
C ASP A 140 -19.74 14.08 18.27
N GLU A 141 -19.15 14.33 19.43
CA GLU A 141 -19.55 13.68 20.71
C GLU A 141 -21.03 13.93 21.07
N ASN A 142 -21.64 14.97 20.49
CA ASN A 142 -23.05 15.28 20.74
C ASN A 142 -24.01 14.46 19.84
N ARG A 143 -23.50 13.68 18.90
CA ARG A 143 -24.28 12.82 18.03
C ARG A 143 -24.06 11.37 18.40
N THR A 144 -25.15 10.70 18.79
CA THR A 144 -25.15 9.25 19.02
C THR A 144 -25.46 8.58 17.67
N PRO A 145 -24.56 7.74 17.14
CA PRO A 145 -24.87 7.00 15.90
C PRO A 145 -26.03 6.05 16.17
N GLU A 146 -26.94 5.96 15.21
CA GLU A 146 -28.00 4.97 15.25
C GLU A 146 -27.38 3.56 15.10
N ASP A 147 -27.86 2.60 15.88
CA ASP A 147 -27.52 1.20 15.69
C ASP A 147 -28.37 0.65 14.53
N VAL A 148 -27.83 0.75 13.34
CA VAL A 148 -28.50 0.30 12.11
C VAL A 148 -28.00 -1.08 11.65
N GLY A 149 -27.34 -1.83 12.53
CA GLY A 149 -26.88 -3.19 12.27
C GLY A 149 -25.66 -3.27 11.35
N ILE A 150 -24.90 -2.18 11.19
CA ILE A 150 -23.63 -2.18 10.45
C ILE A 150 -22.57 -2.96 11.23
N LEU A 151 -21.90 -3.91 10.53
CA LEU A 151 -20.73 -4.60 11.05
C LEU A 151 -19.46 -3.96 10.50
N TYR A 152 -18.39 -3.98 11.29
CA TYR A 152 -17.12 -3.33 10.94
C TYR A 152 -15.92 -4.24 11.24
N GLY A 153 -14.89 -4.14 10.39
CA GLY A 153 -13.63 -4.85 10.56
C GLY A 153 -13.81 -6.37 10.57
N GLU A 154 -13.27 -7.04 11.58
CA GLU A 154 -13.33 -8.49 11.72
C GLU A 154 -14.77 -9.04 11.75
N ASN A 155 -15.69 -8.32 12.37
CA ASN A 155 -17.11 -8.73 12.40
C ASN A 155 -17.74 -8.72 10.99
N ALA A 156 -17.34 -7.76 10.14
CA ALA A 156 -17.78 -7.74 8.74
C ALA A 156 -17.10 -8.85 7.92
N GLU A 157 -15.83 -9.13 8.17
CA GLU A 157 -15.09 -10.21 7.52
C GLU A 157 -15.70 -11.58 7.81
N ASN A 158 -16.13 -11.82 9.06
CA ASN A 158 -16.68 -13.11 9.51
C ASN A 158 -18.01 -13.50 8.85
N VAL A 159 -18.75 -12.54 8.30
CA VAL A 159 -20.03 -12.77 7.61
C VAL A 159 -19.91 -12.68 6.08
N CYS A 160 -18.71 -12.50 5.55
CA CYS A 160 -18.44 -12.41 4.12
C CYS A 160 -17.89 -13.73 3.58
N ASP A 161 -18.58 -14.32 2.61
CA ASP A 161 -18.20 -15.63 2.03
C ASP A 161 -16.92 -15.54 1.19
N ASP A 162 -16.67 -14.41 0.51
CA ASP A 162 -15.51 -14.21 -0.35
C ASP A 162 -14.75 -12.94 -0.01
N LEU A 163 -13.68 -13.11 0.74
CA LEU A 163 -12.78 -12.02 1.14
C LEU A 163 -11.74 -11.64 0.07
N SER A 164 -11.72 -12.29 -1.09
CA SER A 164 -10.66 -12.08 -2.09
C SER A 164 -10.58 -10.63 -2.57
N LYS A 165 -11.72 -9.95 -2.67
CA LYS A 165 -11.83 -8.53 -3.03
C LYS A 165 -11.66 -7.56 -1.87
N HIS A 166 -11.74 -8.04 -0.64
CA HIS A 166 -11.83 -7.19 0.55
C HIS A 166 -10.57 -7.23 1.42
N LYS A 167 -9.99 -8.41 1.63
CA LYS A 167 -8.80 -8.58 2.45
C LYS A 167 -7.54 -8.22 1.68
N SER A 168 -6.73 -7.31 2.25
CA SER A 168 -5.48 -6.86 1.64
C SER A 168 -4.26 -7.53 2.25
N TYR A 169 -3.23 -7.68 1.43
CA TYR A 169 -1.90 -8.17 1.80
C TYR A 169 -0.86 -7.14 1.42
N THR A 170 0.11 -6.95 2.31
CA THR A 170 1.19 -5.96 2.13
C THR A 170 2.53 -6.65 2.11
N PHE A 171 3.34 -6.35 1.11
CA PHE A 171 4.71 -6.86 1.01
C PHE A 171 5.70 -5.72 0.94
N GLU A 172 6.81 -5.85 1.69
CA GLU A 172 8.03 -5.11 1.43
C GLU A 172 8.88 -5.91 0.45
N ILE A 173 9.33 -5.26 -0.61
CA ILE A 173 10.08 -5.89 -1.68
C ILE A 173 11.36 -5.09 -1.92
N VAL A 174 12.51 -5.77 -1.89
CA VAL A 174 13.78 -5.23 -2.36
C VAL A 174 14.02 -5.76 -3.76
N GLY A 175 14.15 -4.87 -4.73
CA GLY A 175 14.40 -5.21 -6.13
C GLY A 175 15.06 -4.05 -6.87
N SER A 176 15.38 -4.26 -8.15
CA SER A 176 15.97 -3.23 -8.98
C SER A 176 14.98 -2.11 -9.36
N ARG A 177 15.50 -0.96 -9.81
CA ARG A 177 14.64 0.08 -10.44
C ARG A 177 13.92 -0.47 -11.67
N SER A 178 14.53 -1.39 -12.41
CA SER A 178 13.88 -2.08 -13.53
C SER A 178 12.63 -2.85 -13.08
N PHE A 179 12.72 -3.58 -11.97
CA PHE A 179 11.57 -4.25 -11.35
C PHE A 179 10.51 -3.26 -10.89
N THR A 180 10.91 -2.22 -10.13
CA THR A 180 9.93 -1.28 -9.57
C THR A 180 9.17 -0.52 -10.66
N HIS A 181 9.79 -0.22 -11.80
CA HIS A 181 9.11 0.39 -12.95
C HIS A 181 8.07 -0.54 -13.62
N GLN A 182 8.18 -1.85 -13.42
CA GLN A 182 7.20 -2.82 -13.92
C GLN A 182 6.04 -3.03 -12.95
N ILE A 183 6.34 -3.17 -11.63
CA ILE A 183 5.28 -3.44 -10.66
C ILE A 183 4.30 -2.27 -10.51
N VAL A 184 4.75 -1.02 -10.58
CA VAL A 184 3.89 0.17 -10.49
C VAL A 184 2.91 0.34 -11.66
N ARG A 185 2.99 -0.52 -12.69
CA ARG A 185 2.01 -0.56 -13.78
C ARG A 185 0.74 -1.32 -13.39
N HIS A 186 0.75 -2.05 -12.30
CA HIS A 186 -0.41 -2.74 -11.75
C HIS A 186 -1.21 -1.76 -10.85
N ARG A 187 -2.03 -0.94 -11.49
CA ARG A 187 -2.66 0.26 -10.91
C ARG A 187 -3.64 0.00 -9.76
N SER A 188 -4.13 -1.23 -9.62
CA SER A 188 -4.98 -1.63 -8.50
C SER A 188 -4.20 -1.85 -7.20
N LEU A 189 -2.86 -1.94 -7.27
CA LEU A 189 -1.97 -2.02 -6.12
C LEU A 189 -1.58 -0.61 -5.65
N SER A 190 -1.35 -0.46 -4.36
CA SER A 190 -0.82 0.76 -3.72
C SER A 190 0.67 0.65 -3.47
N PHE A 191 1.41 1.75 -3.60
CA PHE A 191 2.87 1.74 -3.60
C PHE A 191 3.47 2.83 -2.72
N SER A 192 4.43 2.44 -1.88
CA SER A 192 5.35 3.35 -1.19
C SER A 192 6.78 2.90 -1.44
N GLN A 193 7.57 3.71 -2.14
CA GLN A 193 8.91 3.34 -2.58
C GLN A 193 9.98 4.23 -1.96
N GLU A 194 11.13 3.63 -1.60
CA GLU A 194 12.36 4.33 -1.22
C GLU A 194 12.67 5.41 -2.25
N SER A 195 12.70 6.66 -1.78
CA SER A 195 12.80 7.83 -2.64
C SER A 195 14.25 8.17 -2.94
N GLN A 196 14.70 7.97 -4.16
CA GLN A 196 15.99 8.46 -4.63
C GLN A 196 16.07 10.00 -4.68
N ARG A 197 14.96 10.69 -4.45
CA ARG A 197 14.91 12.14 -4.38
C ARG A 197 15.35 12.67 -3.01
N TYR A 198 15.00 11.94 -1.94
CA TYR A 198 15.28 12.33 -0.56
C TYR A 198 16.39 11.51 0.09
N CYS A 199 16.60 10.27 -0.36
CA CYS A 199 17.62 9.40 0.18
C CYS A 199 18.99 9.75 -0.39
N ASN A 200 19.90 10.20 0.50
CA ASN A 200 21.30 10.45 0.14
C ASN A 200 22.13 9.19 0.43
N TYR A 201 22.57 8.50 -0.61
CA TYR A 201 23.34 7.26 -0.50
C TYR A 201 24.78 7.47 0.01
N SER A 202 25.29 8.71 0.02
CA SER A 202 26.56 9.03 0.67
C SER A 202 26.43 9.19 2.19
N GLY A 203 25.20 9.16 2.74
CA GLY A 203 24.96 9.31 4.16
C GLY A 203 25.12 8.01 4.96
N ASN A 204 25.26 8.15 6.31
CA ASN A 204 25.45 7.02 7.24
C ASN A 204 24.32 5.97 7.18
N LYS A 205 23.07 6.38 6.89
CA LYS A 205 21.92 5.46 6.74
C LYS A 205 22.11 4.40 5.66
N PHE A 206 22.99 4.66 4.71
CA PHE A 206 23.31 3.77 3.59
C PHE A 206 24.74 3.24 3.67
N ASN A 207 25.42 3.39 4.82
CA ASN A 207 26.80 3.00 5.02
C ASN A 207 27.75 3.54 3.93
N HIS A 208 27.48 4.74 3.43
CA HIS A 208 28.21 5.35 2.31
C HIS A 208 28.30 4.42 1.10
N SER A 209 27.20 3.75 0.74
CA SER A 209 27.19 2.72 -0.30
C SER A 209 25.90 2.75 -1.09
N ILE A 210 26.01 2.58 -2.41
CA ILE A 210 24.88 2.31 -3.29
C ILE A 210 24.69 0.80 -3.38
N ARG A 211 23.42 0.37 -3.20
CA ARG A 211 23.04 -1.02 -3.32
C ARG A 211 22.64 -1.32 -4.77
N PHE A 212 23.09 -2.46 -5.30
CA PHE A 212 22.76 -2.93 -6.64
C PHE A 212 22.23 -4.36 -6.59
N ILE A 213 21.22 -4.67 -7.40
CA ILE A 213 20.85 -6.05 -7.71
C ILE A 213 21.87 -6.59 -8.70
N LYS A 214 22.50 -7.73 -8.35
CA LYS A 214 23.53 -8.33 -9.20
C LYS A 214 22.93 -8.78 -10.54
N SER A 215 23.54 -8.34 -11.63
CA SER A 215 23.18 -8.74 -12.99
C SER A 215 24.45 -9.24 -13.70
N GLU A 216 24.34 -10.39 -14.39
CA GLU A 216 25.45 -10.96 -15.15
C GLU A 216 25.84 -10.10 -16.37
N SER A 217 24.93 -9.24 -16.83
CA SER A 217 25.13 -8.36 -17.98
C SER A 217 25.80 -7.03 -17.65
N VAL A 218 26.07 -6.73 -16.36
CA VAL A 218 26.63 -5.44 -15.94
C VAL A 218 27.99 -5.65 -15.26
N ASP A 219 29.02 -5.01 -15.84
CA ASP A 219 30.38 -5.04 -15.28
C ASP A 219 30.43 -4.31 -13.93
N GLU A 220 30.98 -4.97 -12.93
CA GLU A 220 31.14 -4.43 -11.58
C GLU A 220 31.99 -3.15 -11.55
N ASN A 221 33.00 -3.03 -12.42
CA ASN A 221 33.83 -1.84 -12.49
C ASN A 221 33.04 -0.62 -12.99
N VAL A 222 32.09 -0.82 -13.89
CA VAL A 222 31.16 0.25 -14.32
C VAL A 222 30.32 0.73 -13.14
N LEU A 223 29.84 -0.17 -12.29
CA LEU A 223 29.06 0.21 -11.11
C LEU A 223 29.89 0.98 -10.07
N LYS A 224 31.18 0.63 -9.89
CA LYS A 224 32.09 1.40 -9.03
C LYS A 224 32.30 2.83 -9.57
N VAL A 225 32.44 2.99 -10.88
CA VAL A 225 32.57 4.32 -11.51
C VAL A 225 31.29 5.14 -11.30
N ILE A 226 30.11 4.53 -11.47
CA ILE A 226 28.81 5.19 -11.26
C ILE A 226 28.68 5.62 -9.79
N GLU A 227 29.01 4.76 -8.82
CA GLU A 227 28.96 5.11 -7.40
C GLU A 227 29.89 6.28 -7.08
N GLY A 228 31.14 6.24 -7.57
CA GLY A 228 32.08 7.33 -7.40
C GLY A 228 31.60 8.64 -8.01
N ALA A 229 31.00 8.58 -9.19
CA ALA A 229 30.43 9.76 -9.85
C ALA A 229 29.23 10.34 -9.07
N TYR A 230 28.35 9.48 -8.51
CA TYR A 230 27.25 9.92 -7.63
C TYR A 230 27.79 10.64 -6.38
N PHE A 231 28.76 10.04 -5.69
CA PHE A 231 29.31 10.64 -4.48
C PHE A 231 30.02 11.95 -4.77
N LYS A 232 30.79 12.02 -5.86
CA LYS A 232 31.43 13.26 -6.30
C LYS A 232 30.41 14.35 -6.63
N ALA A 233 29.26 14.01 -7.23
CA ALA A 233 28.20 14.97 -7.48
C ALA A 233 27.66 15.54 -6.16
N ILE A 234 27.39 14.69 -5.16
CA ILE A 234 26.94 15.12 -3.83
C ILE A 234 27.98 15.99 -3.14
N GLU A 235 29.28 15.59 -3.17
CA GLU A 235 30.38 16.38 -2.61
C GLU A 235 30.49 17.79 -3.25
N ASN A 236 30.19 17.88 -4.53
CA ASN A 236 30.14 19.15 -5.27
C ASN A 236 28.84 19.95 -5.03
N GLY A 237 27.98 19.51 -4.12
CA GLY A 237 26.77 20.23 -3.71
C GLY A 237 25.49 19.87 -4.48
N ALA A 238 25.52 18.86 -5.36
CA ALA A 238 24.28 18.38 -6.00
C ALA A 238 23.35 17.75 -4.97
N LYS A 239 22.05 18.02 -5.11
CA LYS A 239 21.04 17.32 -4.30
C LYS A 239 20.89 15.87 -4.75
N PRO A 240 20.39 14.96 -3.88
CA PRO A 240 20.13 13.56 -4.27
C PRO A 240 19.23 13.44 -5.53
N GLU A 241 18.25 14.32 -5.68
CA GLU A 241 17.35 14.36 -6.85
C GLU A 241 18.04 14.66 -8.18
N GLU A 242 19.21 15.29 -8.14
CA GLU A 242 20.06 15.56 -9.30
C GLU A 242 21.09 14.42 -9.49
N ALA A 243 21.80 14.05 -8.42
CA ALA A 243 22.82 13.01 -8.48
C ALA A 243 22.29 11.65 -8.93
N ARG A 244 21.04 11.31 -8.56
CA ARG A 244 20.39 10.03 -8.94
C ARG A 244 20.25 9.80 -10.45
N GLN A 245 20.37 10.83 -11.30
CA GLN A 245 20.21 10.70 -12.76
C GLN A 245 21.25 9.75 -13.40
N ILE A 246 22.38 9.53 -12.74
CA ILE A 246 23.41 8.61 -13.22
C ILE A 246 23.20 7.16 -12.75
N LEU A 247 22.22 6.91 -11.86
CA LEU A 247 21.99 5.57 -11.32
C LEU A 247 21.40 4.63 -12.36
N PRO A 248 21.94 3.40 -12.49
CA PRO A 248 21.48 2.45 -13.48
C PRO A 248 20.18 1.76 -13.03
N ASN A 249 19.52 1.10 -13.96
CA ASN A 249 18.30 0.33 -13.69
C ASN A 249 18.50 -0.83 -12.69
N CYS A 250 19.73 -1.33 -12.51
CA CYS A 250 20.03 -2.34 -11.49
C CYS A 250 20.26 -1.75 -10.08
N ALA A 251 20.19 -0.43 -9.90
CA ALA A 251 20.19 0.16 -8.57
C ALA A 251 19.03 -0.41 -7.75
N ALA A 252 19.33 -0.95 -6.57
CA ALA A 252 18.33 -1.54 -5.69
C ALA A 252 17.46 -0.47 -5.04
N SER A 253 16.20 -0.78 -4.86
CA SER A 253 15.22 0.06 -4.16
C SER A 253 14.31 -0.81 -3.32
N THR A 254 13.85 -0.28 -2.19
CA THR A 254 12.84 -0.93 -1.37
C THR A 254 11.47 -0.33 -1.71
N ILE A 255 10.48 -1.18 -1.91
CA ILE A 255 9.10 -0.76 -2.18
C ILE A 255 8.13 -1.55 -1.30
N VAL A 256 7.20 -0.85 -0.67
CA VAL A 256 6.05 -1.47 0.01
C VAL A 256 4.87 -1.46 -0.95
N VAL A 257 4.23 -2.61 -1.09
CA VAL A 257 3.13 -2.82 -2.03
C VAL A 257 1.96 -3.45 -1.29
N THR A 258 0.78 -2.87 -1.45
CA THR A 258 -0.46 -3.37 -0.84
C THR A 258 -1.53 -3.56 -1.90
N GLY A 259 -2.28 -4.64 -1.80
CA GLY A 259 -3.44 -4.91 -2.64
C GLY A 259 -4.33 -5.99 -2.05
N THR A 260 -5.54 -6.10 -2.56
CA THR A 260 -6.43 -7.22 -2.21
C THR A 260 -5.89 -8.54 -2.78
N LEU A 261 -6.44 -9.66 -2.32
CA LEU A 261 -6.04 -10.95 -2.89
C LEU A 261 -6.32 -11.02 -4.40
N ASP A 262 -7.42 -10.43 -4.86
CA ASP A 262 -7.76 -10.36 -6.29
C ASP A 262 -6.76 -9.49 -7.08
N ASP A 263 -6.28 -8.38 -6.50
CA ASP A 263 -5.26 -7.54 -7.14
C ASP A 263 -3.94 -8.29 -7.27
N TRP A 264 -3.57 -9.04 -6.23
CA TRP A 264 -2.39 -9.90 -6.26
C TRP A 264 -2.56 -11.05 -7.27
N LYS A 265 -3.73 -11.68 -7.37
CA LYS A 265 -3.99 -12.70 -8.41
C LYS A 265 -3.81 -12.15 -9.81
N LYS A 266 -4.30 -10.93 -10.10
CA LYS A 266 -4.10 -10.24 -11.39
C LYS A 266 -2.61 -9.98 -11.67
N PHE A 267 -1.86 -9.52 -10.66
CA PHE A 267 -0.42 -9.33 -10.77
C PHE A 267 0.29 -10.66 -11.06
N LEU A 268 0.01 -11.69 -10.28
CA LEU A 268 0.64 -13.00 -10.38
C LEU A 268 0.34 -13.67 -11.72
N HIS A 269 -0.89 -13.59 -12.21
CA HIS A 269 -1.28 -14.12 -13.53
C HIS A 269 -0.34 -13.62 -14.65
N LEU A 270 0.01 -12.33 -14.62
CA LEU A 270 0.86 -11.71 -15.64
C LEU A 270 2.36 -11.92 -15.38
N ARG A 271 2.80 -12.12 -14.12
CA ARG A 271 4.21 -12.04 -13.78
C ARG A 271 4.86 -13.37 -13.44
N VAL A 272 4.09 -14.42 -13.19
CA VAL A 272 4.59 -15.81 -13.09
C VAL A 272 4.77 -16.44 -14.48
N ASP A 273 4.24 -15.82 -15.53
CA ASP A 273 4.39 -16.26 -16.90
C ASP A 273 5.89 -16.33 -17.32
N PRO A 274 6.33 -17.40 -18.02
CA PRO A 274 7.72 -17.56 -18.45
C PRO A 274 8.26 -16.42 -19.32
N HIS A 275 7.40 -15.67 -20.03
CA HIS A 275 7.79 -14.51 -20.82
C HIS A 275 8.05 -13.25 -20.00
N ALA A 276 7.64 -13.24 -18.71
CA ALA A 276 7.97 -12.15 -17.81
C ALA A 276 9.48 -12.10 -17.56
N GLN A 277 10.04 -10.89 -17.35
CA GLN A 277 11.44 -10.73 -17.02
C GLN A 277 11.79 -11.54 -15.77
N LYS A 278 12.95 -12.19 -15.75
CA LYS A 278 13.37 -13.13 -14.70
C LYS A 278 13.18 -12.56 -13.29
N GLU A 279 13.64 -11.32 -13.05
CA GLU A 279 13.58 -10.70 -11.72
C GLU A 279 12.15 -10.57 -11.18
N ILE A 280 11.25 -9.99 -11.95
CA ILE A 280 9.85 -9.82 -11.50
C ILE A 280 9.11 -11.15 -11.39
N ARG A 281 9.49 -12.15 -12.21
CA ARG A 281 8.92 -13.49 -12.13
C ARG A 281 9.33 -14.19 -10.83
N GLU A 282 10.60 -14.18 -10.45
CA GLU A 282 11.09 -14.77 -9.20
C GLU A 282 10.46 -14.12 -7.97
N ILE A 283 10.29 -12.79 -8.00
CA ILE A 283 9.58 -12.04 -6.96
C ILE A 283 8.10 -12.46 -6.91
N ALA A 284 7.44 -12.57 -8.06
CA ALA A 284 6.03 -12.99 -8.14
C ALA A 284 5.83 -14.42 -7.62
N GLU A 285 6.71 -15.36 -7.98
CA GLU A 285 6.68 -16.74 -7.47
C GLU A 285 6.83 -16.77 -5.94
N THR A 286 7.69 -15.92 -5.38
CA THR A 286 7.86 -15.78 -3.94
C THR A 286 6.58 -15.25 -3.27
N ILE A 287 5.94 -14.22 -3.83
CA ILE A 287 4.66 -13.68 -3.34
C ILE A 287 3.56 -14.76 -3.42
N MET A 288 3.48 -15.49 -4.53
CA MET A 288 2.53 -16.59 -4.72
C MET A 288 2.66 -17.64 -3.60
N SER A 289 3.89 -17.97 -3.22
CA SER A 289 4.17 -18.90 -2.11
C SER A 289 3.69 -18.32 -0.76
N TYR A 290 3.93 -17.05 -0.46
CA TYR A 290 3.42 -16.41 0.76
C TYR A 290 1.90 -16.44 0.84
N LEU A 291 1.23 -16.20 -0.28
CA LEU A 291 -0.24 -16.22 -0.37
C LEU A 291 -0.82 -17.65 -0.46
N ARG A 292 0.04 -18.66 -0.50
CA ARG A 292 -0.33 -20.08 -0.63
C ARG A 292 -1.23 -20.38 -1.84
N LEU A 293 -0.98 -19.65 -2.94
CA LEU A 293 -1.72 -19.82 -4.19
C LEU A 293 -1.00 -20.81 -5.10
N THR A 294 -1.80 -21.50 -5.92
CA THR A 294 -1.33 -22.35 -7.02
C THR A 294 -1.48 -21.65 -8.35
N LYS A 295 -0.90 -22.21 -9.42
CA LYS A 295 -1.11 -21.68 -10.77
C LYS A 295 -2.58 -21.67 -11.17
N ALA A 296 -3.34 -22.69 -10.77
CA ALA A 296 -4.78 -22.77 -11.03
C ALA A 296 -5.55 -21.61 -10.36
N ASP A 297 -5.17 -21.21 -9.13
CA ASP A 297 -5.82 -20.12 -8.39
C ASP A 297 -5.66 -18.76 -9.09
N ILE A 298 -4.64 -18.63 -9.93
CA ILE A 298 -4.35 -17.41 -10.71
C ILE A 298 -4.70 -17.58 -12.21
N GLY A 299 -5.42 -18.64 -12.59
CA GLY A 299 -5.90 -18.87 -13.95
C GLY A 299 -4.82 -19.32 -14.96
N LEU A 300 -3.71 -19.90 -14.48
CA LEU A 300 -2.66 -20.51 -15.30
C LEU A 300 -2.76 -22.05 -15.27
N LYS A 301 -2.39 -22.70 -16.38
CA LYS A 301 -2.33 -24.17 -16.49
C LYS A 301 -1.01 -24.72 -16.00
#